data_15367f16f513694b7e52e6197d23d1d1
#
_entry.id   15367f16f513694b7e52e6197d23d1d1
#
_cell.length_a   1.000
_cell.length_b   1.000
_cell.length_c   1.000
_cell.angle_alpha   90.00
_cell.angle_beta   90.00
_cell.angle_gamma   90.00
#
_symmetry.space_group_name_H-M   'P 1'
#
loop_
_entity.id
_entity.type
_entity.pdbx_description
1 polymer ?
#
loop_
_entity_poly.entity_id
_entity_poly.type
_entity_poly.pdbx_seq_one_letter_code
_entity_poly.pdbx_strand_id
1 'polypeptide(L)'
;MYSVDFHVIALEVFMCIMKQNVEFCFMEYEQLESIILRDYNGQRKYLNHAERKRFLANSAKLSPDKRAFCRVLHYTGCRISEALALTSDSIDLSEGVILIETLKRRRKAVYRVVPVPKPLLLELSKLSSEPRFFDFSRTTAWRVVKEVMDKSGIEGTHATTKGLRHGFGVAHATQKTPLNLIQRWLGHASSDTTKIYLDAVGKEERDFAKRLW
;
A
#
# COMPACT_ATOMS: atom_id res chain seq x y z
N MET A 1 51.90 35.16 -6.14
CA MET A 1 50.64 35.77 -6.55
C MET A 1 49.88 34.74 -7.34
N TYR A 2 49.05 33.91 -6.65
CA TYR A 2 48.29 32.83 -7.30
C TYR A 2 47.03 33.44 -7.93
N SER A 3 46.98 33.42 -9.24
CA SER A 3 45.76 33.74 -10.00
C SER A 3 44.80 32.57 -9.80
N VAL A 4 43.77 32.77 -9.00
CA VAL A 4 42.66 31.84 -8.88
C VAL A 4 41.83 31.91 -10.13
N ASP A 5 41.75 30.83 -10.86
CA ASP A 5 41.06 30.78 -12.15
C ASP A 5 39.55 30.76 -11.91
N PHE A 6 38.95 31.93 -11.98
CA PHE A 6 37.50 32.15 -11.77
C PHE A 6 36.61 31.29 -12.70
N HIS A 7 37.16 30.87 -13.84
CA HIS A 7 36.45 29.98 -14.77
C HIS A 7 36.30 28.56 -14.25
N VAL A 8 37.31 28.02 -13.53
CA VAL A 8 37.26 26.69 -12.96
C VAL A 8 36.26 26.64 -11.81
N ILE A 9 36.27 27.66 -10.94
CA ILE A 9 35.31 27.76 -9.83
C ILE A 9 33.89 27.93 -10.35
N ALA A 10 33.65 28.71 -11.36
CA ALA A 10 32.32 28.87 -11.97
C ALA A 10 31.81 27.59 -12.61
N LEU A 11 32.68 26.80 -13.26
CA LEU A 11 32.32 25.51 -13.81
C LEU A 11 32.01 24.45 -12.71
N GLU A 12 32.77 24.42 -11.63
CA GLU A 12 32.51 23.51 -10.51
C GLU A 12 31.20 23.87 -9.78
N VAL A 13 30.92 25.13 -9.54
CA VAL A 13 29.66 25.61 -8.95
C VAL A 13 28.48 25.30 -9.88
N PHE A 14 28.62 25.53 -11.19
CA PHE A 14 27.58 25.20 -12.17
C PHE A 14 27.33 23.70 -12.24
N MET A 15 28.37 22.88 -12.24
CA MET A 15 28.27 21.42 -12.20
C MET A 15 27.63 20.92 -10.91
N CYS A 16 27.93 21.55 -9.76
CA CYS A 16 27.32 21.23 -8.48
C CYS A 16 25.82 21.57 -8.45
N ILE A 17 25.44 22.74 -8.97
CA ILE A 17 24.04 23.17 -9.09
C ILE A 17 23.27 22.27 -10.06
N MET A 18 23.87 21.89 -11.18
CA MET A 18 23.26 20.96 -12.14
C MET A 18 23.10 19.56 -11.55
N LYS A 19 24.09 19.04 -10.80
CA LYS A 19 23.96 17.76 -10.09
C LYS A 19 22.86 17.80 -9.02
N GLN A 20 22.80 18.85 -8.21
CA GLN A 20 21.74 18.99 -7.20
C GLN A 20 20.36 19.10 -7.83
N ASN A 21 20.20 19.84 -8.94
CA ASN A 21 18.93 19.93 -9.66
C ASN A 21 18.55 18.60 -10.33
N VAL A 22 19.49 17.82 -10.83
CA VAL A 22 19.24 16.49 -11.41
C VAL A 22 18.85 15.50 -10.32
N GLU A 23 19.52 15.46 -9.17
CA GLU A 23 19.14 14.61 -8.05
C GLU A 23 17.79 15.01 -7.45
N PHE A 24 17.51 16.29 -7.32
CA PHE A 24 16.22 16.79 -6.85
C PHE A 24 15.09 16.47 -7.85
N CYS A 25 15.30 16.64 -9.13
CA CYS A 25 14.37 16.27 -10.19
C CYS A 25 14.16 14.75 -10.25
N PHE A 26 15.22 13.95 -10.03
CA PHE A 26 15.12 12.49 -9.99
C PHE A 26 14.34 12.00 -8.76
N MET A 27 14.56 12.63 -7.59
CA MET A 27 13.79 12.34 -6.36
C MET A 27 12.32 12.73 -6.49
N GLU A 28 12.00 13.87 -7.12
CA GLU A 28 10.62 14.24 -7.43
C GLU A 28 9.97 13.29 -8.44
N TYR A 29 10.72 12.85 -9.45
CA TYR A 29 10.25 11.89 -10.45
C TYR A 29 9.99 10.52 -9.82
N GLU A 30 10.89 9.99 -8.98
CA GLU A 30 10.67 8.75 -8.23
C GLU A 30 9.47 8.85 -7.26
N GLN A 31 9.27 10.00 -6.63
CA GLN A 31 8.11 10.24 -5.79
C GLN A 31 6.82 10.30 -6.60
N LEU A 32 6.81 10.97 -7.75
CA LEU A 32 5.68 11.01 -8.69
C LEU A 32 5.37 9.62 -9.25
N GLU A 33 6.38 8.86 -9.68
CA GLU A 33 6.18 7.47 -10.11
C GLU A 33 5.61 6.57 -9.02
N SER A 34 6.00 6.81 -7.76
CA SER A 34 5.48 6.04 -6.64
C SER A 34 3.99 6.31 -6.37
N ILE A 35 3.49 7.43 -6.87
CA ILE A 35 2.13 7.90 -6.66
C ILE A 35 1.18 7.47 -7.79
N ILE A 36 1.64 7.33 -9.03
CA ILE A 36 0.81 7.00 -10.19
C ILE A 36 0.38 5.51 -10.18
N LEU A 37 -0.84 5.21 -10.59
CA LEU A 37 -1.39 3.84 -10.66
C LEU A 37 -0.88 3.01 -11.84
N ARG A 38 -0.13 3.60 -12.76
CA ARG A 38 0.56 2.93 -13.85
C ARG A 38 2.05 3.25 -13.81
N ASP A 39 2.86 2.33 -14.30
CA ASP A 39 4.29 2.57 -14.51
C ASP A 39 4.55 3.27 -15.86
N TYR A 40 5.82 3.56 -16.15
CA TYR A 40 6.24 4.21 -17.40
C TYR A 40 5.92 3.40 -18.66
N ASN A 41 5.70 2.07 -18.53
CA ASN A 41 5.24 1.20 -19.61
C ASN A 41 3.71 1.12 -19.70
N GLY A 42 2.97 1.93 -18.94
CA GLY A 42 1.52 1.88 -18.86
C GLY A 42 0.96 0.68 -18.09
N GLN A 43 1.81 -0.14 -17.44
CA GLN A 43 1.40 -1.31 -16.68
C GLN A 43 0.75 -0.89 -15.34
N ARG A 44 -0.29 -1.61 -14.93
CA ARG A 44 -0.95 -1.36 -13.65
C ARG A 44 -0.02 -1.62 -12.46
N LYS A 45 -0.06 -0.75 -11.46
CA LYS A 45 0.59 -0.95 -10.15
C LYS A 45 -0.36 -1.47 -9.06
N TYR A 46 -1.57 -1.91 -9.40
CA TYR A 46 -2.60 -2.37 -8.46
C TYR A 46 -3.27 -3.67 -8.89
N LEU A 47 -3.73 -4.44 -7.92
CA LEU A 47 -4.56 -5.62 -8.18
C LEU A 47 -5.98 -5.17 -8.53
N ASN A 48 -6.51 -5.65 -9.65
CA ASN A 48 -7.91 -5.44 -10.03
C ASN A 48 -8.85 -6.32 -9.19
N HIS A 49 -10.15 -6.13 -9.36
CA HIS A 49 -11.18 -6.86 -8.60
C HIS A 49 -11.04 -8.39 -8.73
N ALA A 50 -10.83 -8.90 -9.93
CA ALA A 50 -10.71 -10.35 -10.17
C ALA A 50 -9.44 -10.93 -9.51
N GLU A 51 -8.31 -10.23 -9.60
CA GLU A 51 -7.05 -10.61 -8.95
C GLU A 51 -7.18 -10.59 -7.43
N ARG A 52 -7.80 -9.56 -6.86
CA ARG A 52 -8.08 -9.48 -5.41
C ARG A 52 -8.93 -10.67 -4.94
N LYS A 53 -9.93 -11.05 -5.71
CA LYS A 53 -10.78 -12.21 -5.43
C LYS A 53 -9.98 -13.52 -5.46
N ARG A 54 -9.13 -13.73 -6.48
CA ARG A 54 -8.24 -14.90 -6.57
C ARG A 54 -7.23 -14.96 -5.44
N PHE A 55 -6.62 -13.81 -5.09
CA PHE A 55 -5.70 -13.69 -3.95
C PHE A 55 -6.38 -14.14 -2.64
N LEU A 56 -7.58 -13.65 -2.37
CA LEU A 56 -8.34 -14.01 -1.17
C LEU A 56 -8.68 -15.52 -1.13
N ALA A 57 -9.12 -16.08 -2.26
CA ALA A 57 -9.46 -17.50 -2.37
C ALA A 57 -8.23 -18.41 -2.16
N ASN A 58 -7.07 -18.04 -2.73
CA ASN A 58 -5.85 -18.84 -2.55
C ASN A 58 -5.22 -18.66 -1.17
N SER A 59 -5.36 -17.48 -0.55
CA SER A 59 -4.94 -17.29 0.84
C SER A 59 -5.66 -18.20 1.83
N ALA A 60 -6.90 -18.62 1.53
CA ALA A 60 -7.68 -19.52 2.36
C ALA A 60 -7.04 -20.92 2.55
N LYS A 61 -6.12 -21.30 1.66
CA LYS A 61 -5.41 -22.60 1.68
C LYS A 61 -4.17 -22.61 2.58
N LEU A 62 -3.80 -21.45 3.15
CA LEU A 62 -2.64 -21.32 4.03
C LEU A 62 -2.95 -21.74 5.48
N SER A 63 -1.88 -21.87 6.29
CA SER A 63 -2.00 -22.00 7.75
C SER A 63 -2.77 -20.81 8.35
N PRO A 64 -3.44 -20.99 9.51
CA PRO A 64 -4.32 -19.96 10.08
C PRO A 64 -3.67 -18.58 10.23
N ASP A 65 -2.43 -18.52 10.70
CA ASP A 65 -1.64 -17.31 10.87
C ASP A 65 -1.36 -16.59 9.55
N LYS A 66 -0.85 -17.31 8.55
CA LYS A 66 -0.53 -16.76 7.22
C LYS A 66 -1.80 -16.36 6.46
N ARG A 67 -2.86 -17.14 6.60
CA ARG A 67 -4.18 -16.84 6.03
C ARG A 67 -4.75 -15.55 6.62
N ALA A 68 -4.78 -15.43 7.94
CA ALA A 68 -5.25 -14.23 8.63
C ALA A 68 -4.40 -13.01 8.25
N PHE A 69 -3.07 -13.14 8.16
CA PHE A 69 -2.19 -12.09 7.70
C PHE A 69 -2.54 -11.59 6.30
N CYS A 70 -2.70 -12.48 5.32
CA CYS A 70 -3.10 -12.12 3.96
C CYS A 70 -4.46 -11.43 3.92
N ARG A 71 -5.42 -11.90 4.73
CA ARG A 71 -6.75 -11.30 4.86
C ARG A 71 -6.71 -9.92 5.48
N VAL A 72 -5.89 -9.70 6.52
CA VAL A 72 -5.66 -8.36 7.08
C VAL A 72 -5.18 -7.39 6.00
N LEU A 73 -4.14 -7.75 5.24
CA LEU A 73 -3.64 -6.90 4.14
C LEU A 73 -4.72 -6.64 3.08
N HIS A 74 -5.51 -7.66 2.74
CA HIS A 74 -6.58 -7.55 1.74
C HIS A 74 -7.70 -6.62 2.16
N TYR A 75 -8.19 -6.74 3.41
CA TYR A 75 -9.37 -6.00 3.89
C TYR A 75 -9.05 -4.61 4.44
N THR A 76 -7.80 -4.34 4.82
CA THR A 76 -7.42 -3.05 5.40
C THR A 76 -6.56 -2.19 4.48
N GLY A 77 -5.89 -2.80 3.51
CA GLY A 77 -4.89 -2.11 2.69
C GLY A 77 -3.69 -1.58 3.48
N CYS A 78 -3.47 -2.04 4.72
CA CYS A 78 -2.36 -1.57 5.56
C CYS A 78 -0.99 -2.00 5.01
N ARG A 79 0.07 -1.40 5.54
CA ARG A 79 1.44 -1.79 5.19
C ARG A 79 1.81 -3.10 5.90
N ILE A 80 2.73 -3.85 5.30
CA ILE A 80 3.22 -5.13 5.85
C ILE A 80 3.71 -4.99 7.30
N SER A 81 4.45 -3.91 7.62
CA SER A 81 4.96 -3.65 8.95
C SER A 81 3.85 -3.29 9.95
N GLU A 82 2.79 -2.62 9.49
CA GLU A 82 1.62 -2.27 10.30
C GLU A 82 0.81 -3.53 10.64
N ALA A 83 0.64 -4.45 9.66
CA ALA A 83 -0.01 -5.72 9.91
C ALA A 83 0.76 -6.58 10.92
N LEU A 84 2.10 -6.66 10.79
CA LEU A 84 2.96 -7.42 11.71
C LEU A 84 2.99 -6.86 13.14
N ALA A 85 2.57 -5.61 13.34
CA ALA A 85 2.53 -4.98 14.67
C ALA A 85 1.19 -5.22 15.40
N LEU A 86 0.21 -5.88 14.79
CA LEU A 86 -1.11 -6.09 15.38
C LEU A 86 -1.06 -7.06 16.57
N THR A 87 -1.79 -6.71 17.62
CA THR A 87 -1.96 -7.46 18.87
C THR A 87 -3.44 -7.69 19.17
N SER A 88 -3.77 -8.37 20.26
CA SER A 88 -5.16 -8.51 20.75
C SER A 88 -5.86 -7.16 20.91
N ASP A 89 -5.14 -6.14 21.39
CA ASP A 89 -5.70 -4.79 21.61
C ASP A 89 -5.98 -4.04 20.31
N SER A 90 -5.50 -4.58 19.18
CA SER A 90 -5.74 -3.99 17.86
C SER A 90 -7.11 -4.34 17.29
N ILE A 91 -7.88 -5.25 17.90
CA ILE A 91 -9.19 -5.68 17.38
C ILE A 91 -10.34 -5.29 18.30
N ASP A 92 -11.42 -4.77 17.72
CA ASP A 92 -12.67 -4.55 18.40
C ASP A 92 -13.77 -5.38 17.73
N LEU A 93 -14.20 -6.44 18.42
CA LEU A 93 -15.23 -7.36 17.95
C LEU A 93 -16.63 -6.73 17.97
N SER A 94 -16.88 -5.79 18.89
CA SER A 94 -18.17 -5.13 19.06
C SER A 94 -18.41 -4.12 17.95
N GLU A 95 -17.41 -3.30 17.66
CA GLU A 95 -17.46 -2.28 16.60
C GLU A 95 -17.14 -2.83 15.20
N GLY A 96 -16.58 -4.04 15.11
CA GLY A 96 -16.26 -4.65 13.81
C GLY A 96 -15.05 -4.02 13.13
N VAL A 97 -14.03 -3.61 13.90
CA VAL A 97 -12.90 -2.82 13.38
C VAL A 97 -11.55 -3.36 13.80
N ILE A 98 -10.51 -2.94 13.05
CA ILE A 98 -9.10 -3.09 13.42
C ILE A 98 -8.50 -1.70 13.63
N LEU A 99 -7.82 -1.50 14.76
CA LEU A 99 -7.01 -0.33 15.08
C LEU A 99 -5.59 -0.56 14.55
N ILE A 100 -5.14 0.30 13.66
CA ILE A 100 -3.82 0.17 13.01
C ILE A 100 -2.96 1.37 13.37
N GLU A 101 -1.80 1.12 13.96
CA GLU A 101 -0.81 2.15 14.23
C GLU A 101 -0.07 2.56 12.95
N THR A 102 0.06 3.87 12.72
CA THR A 102 0.81 4.43 11.57
C THR A 102 2.27 4.61 11.94
N LEU A 103 3.10 3.62 11.59
CA LEU A 103 4.50 3.53 12.01
C LEU A 103 5.46 4.59 11.41
N LYS A 104 5.04 5.37 10.40
CA LYS A 104 5.90 6.41 9.78
C LYS A 104 6.03 7.71 10.59
N ARG A 105 5.25 7.93 11.63
CA ARG A 105 5.31 9.16 12.45
C ARG A 105 6.18 8.94 13.68
N ARG A 106 7.42 9.47 13.65
CA ARG A 106 8.43 9.29 14.72
C ARG A 106 8.11 9.97 16.07
N ARG A 107 7.11 10.86 16.16
CA ARG A 107 6.90 11.70 17.36
C ARG A 107 5.62 11.43 18.15
N LYS A 108 4.62 10.76 17.57
CA LYS A 108 3.37 10.37 18.25
C LYS A 108 2.78 9.14 17.56
N ALA A 109 2.35 8.15 18.36
CA ALA A 109 1.53 7.06 17.87
C ALA A 109 0.22 7.63 17.29
N VAL A 110 -0.05 7.35 16.02
CA VAL A 110 -1.29 7.77 15.35
C VAL A 110 -2.02 6.51 14.92
N TYR A 111 -3.16 6.28 15.51
CA TYR A 111 -4.02 5.15 15.20
C TYR A 111 -5.08 5.52 14.17
N ARG A 112 -5.46 4.57 13.35
CA ARG A 112 -6.62 4.65 12.48
C ARG A 112 -7.49 3.42 12.63
N VAL A 113 -8.77 3.63 12.54
CA VAL A 113 -9.80 2.59 12.65
C VAL A 113 -10.21 2.17 11.23
N VAL A 114 -10.16 0.87 10.95
CA VAL A 114 -10.55 0.31 9.66
C VAL A 114 -11.64 -0.74 9.87
N PRO A 115 -12.85 -0.55 9.35
CA PRO A 115 -13.91 -1.55 9.39
C PRO A 115 -13.51 -2.79 8.59
N VAL A 116 -13.78 -3.97 9.14
CA VAL A 116 -13.46 -5.26 8.50
C VAL A 116 -14.58 -6.27 8.69
N PRO A 117 -14.65 -7.32 7.84
CA PRO A 117 -15.65 -8.36 8.01
C PRO A 117 -15.50 -9.11 9.35
N LYS A 118 -16.62 -9.31 10.05
CA LYS A 118 -16.65 -10.05 11.33
C LYS A 118 -15.93 -11.41 11.30
N PRO A 119 -16.01 -12.21 10.21
CA PRO A 119 -15.24 -13.47 10.14
C PRO A 119 -13.72 -13.31 10.27
N LEU A 120 -13.15 -12.17 9.80
CA LEU A 120 -11.72 -11.88 9.98
C LEU A 120 -11.38 -11.65 11.45
N LEU A 121 -12.20 -10.85 12.15
CA LEU A 121 -11.98 -10.60 13.59
C LEU A 121 -12.09 -11.86 14.42
N LEU A 122 -13.07 -12.74 14.13
CA LEU A 122 -13.21 -14.04 14.77
C LEU A 122 -12.05 -14.99 14.43
N GLU A 123 -11.43 -14.85 13.27
CA GLU A 123 -10.23 -15.61 12.91
C GLU A 123 -9.02 -15.11 13.72
N LEU A 124 -8.84 -13.77 13.80
CA LEU A 124 -7.76 -13.17 14.59
C LEU A 124 -7.87 -13.49 16.08
N SER A 125 -9.07 -13.43 16.66
CA SER A 125 -9.27 -13.73 18.09
C SER A 125 -8.95 -15.17 18.50
N LYS A 126 -8.83 -16.09 17.52
CA LYS A 126 -8.40 -17.49 17.73
C LYS A 126 -6.90 -17.70 17.62
N LEU A 127 -6.15 -16.71 17.16
CA LEU A 127 -4.70 -16.79 17.10
C LEU A 127 -4.09 -16.43 18.44
N SER A 128 -2.91 -16.99 18.74
CA SER A 128 -2.09 -16.50 19.84
C SER A 128 -1.66 -15.08 19.53
N SER A 129 -1.79 -14.16 20.48
CA SER A 129 -1.49 -12.73 20.31
C SER A 129 -0.31 -12.25 21.15
N GLU A 130 0.39 -13.15 21.81
CA GLU A 130 1.53 -12.81 22.68
C GLU A 130 2.88 -13.04 21.99
N PRO A 131 3.62 -11.99 21.72
CA PRO A 131 3.31 -10.55 21.91
C PRO A 131 2.54 -9.94 20.73
N ARG A 132 2.31 -10.67 19.63
CA ARG A 132 1.65 -10.24 18.38
C ARG A 132 0.93 -11.40 17.72
N PHE A 133 -0.04 -11.10 16.87
CA PHE A 133 -0.72 -12.14 16.08
C PHE A 133 0.19 -12.89 15.09
N PHE A 134 1.23 -12.22 14.59
CA PHE A 134 2.07 -12.71 13.52
C PHE A 134 3.54 -12.71 13.95
N ASP A 135 4.02 -13.87 14.39
CA ASP A 135 5.41 -14.07 14.81
C ASP A 135 6.27 -14.56 13.64
N PHE A 136 6.37 -13.71 12.60
CA PHE A 136 7.30 -13.94 11.51
C PHE A 136 7.90 -12.64 10.99
N SER A 137 9.09 -12.75 10.41
CA SER A 137 9.85 -11.60 9.93
C SER A 137 9.13 -10.90 8.76
N ARG A 138 9.47 -9.65 8.52
CA ARG A 138 8.99 -8.90 7.35
C ARG A 138 9.32 -9.61 6.03
N THR A 139 10.49 -10.25 5.94
CA THR A 139 10.90 -11.02 4.76
C THR A 139 10.00 -12.25 4.57
N THR A 140 9.71 -12.97 5.64
CA THR A 140 8.77 -14.11 5.61
C THR A 140 7.37 -13.65 5.22
N ALA A 141 6.89 -12.55 5.81
CA ALA A 141 5.61 -11.94 5.45
C ALA A 141 5.52 -11.59 3.96
N TRP A 142 6.58 -11.00 3.41
CA TRP A 142 6.65 -10.69 1.98
C TRP A 142 6.61 -11.97 1.12
N ARG A 143 7.37 -13.02 1.50
CA ARG A 143 7.37 -14.31 0.79
C ARG A 143 5.99 -14.97 0.80
N VAL A 144 5.28 -14.94 1.94
CA VAL A 144 3.90 -15.45 2.03
C VAL A 144 2.98 -14.75 1.03
N VAL A 145 3.05 -13.43 0.95
CA VAL A 145 2.23 -12.69 -0.02
C VAL A 145 2.61 -13.04 -1.46
N LYS A 146 3.91 -13.14 -1.77
CA LYS A 146 4.39 -13.54 -3.10
C LYS A 146 3.90 -14.94 -3.48
N GLU A 147 4.00 -15.90 -2.58
CA GLU A 147 3.49 -17.26 -2.78
C GLU A 147 1.99 -17.27 -3.14
N VAL A 148 1.20 -16.45 -2.46
CA VAL A 148 -0.24 -16.34 -2.77
C VAL A 148 -0.46 -15.66 -4.12
N MET A 149 0.33 -14.62 -4.47
CA MET A 149 0.27 -13.99 -5.80
C MET A 149 0.52 -15.00 -6.91
N ASP A 150 1.61 -15.77 -6.78
CA ASP A 150 2.01 -16.79 -7.75
C ASP A 150 0.93 -17.88 -7.91
N LYS A 151 0.42 -18.43 -6.80
CA LYS A 151 -0.69 -19.39 -6.79
C LYS A 151 -1.99 -18.83 -7.34
N SER A 152 -2.14 -17.51 -7.38
CA SER A 152 -3.31 -16.81 -7.93
C SER A 152 -3.16 -16.44 -9.39
N GLY A 153 -2.04 -16.76 -10.04
CA GLY A 153 -1.71 -16.32 -11.39
C GLY A 153 -1.70 -14.78 -11.49
N ILE A 154 -1.11 -14.12 -10.49
CA ILE A 154 -0.94 -12.66 -10.47
C ILE A 154 0.53 -12.37 -10.67
N GLU A 155 0.87 -11.86 -11.87
CA GLU A 155 2.23 -11.62 -12.31
C GLU A 155 2.45 -10.14 -12.65
N GLY A 156 3.73 -9.74 -12.76
CA GLY A 156 4.12 -8.38 -13.12
C GLY A 156 4.39 -7.47 -11.92
N THR A 157 4.60 -6.19 -12.19
CA THR A 157 5.06 -5.18 -11.21
C THR A 157 4.10 -4.96 -10.05
N HIS A 158 2.80 -5.24 -10.28
CA HIS A 158 1.75 -5.11 -9.27
C HIS A 158 1.60 -6.34 -8.36
N ALA A 159 2.24 -7.48 -8.65
CA ALA A 159 2.18 -8.68 -7.82
C ALA A 159 2.97 -8.51 -6.51
N THR A 160 2.59 -7.54 -5.70
CA THR A 160 3.29 -7.11 -4.47
C THR A 160 2.29 -6.68 -3.38
N THR A 161 2.78 -6.54 -2.14
CA THR A 161 2.00 -5.95 -1.04
C THR A 161 1.57 -4.51 -1.34
N LYS A 162 2.40 -3.74 -2.08
CA LYS A 162 2.06 -2.39 -2.54
C LYS A 162 0.90 -2.44 -3.55
N GLY A 163 0.96 -3.36 -4.52
CA GLY A 163 -0.11 -3.56 -5.49
C GLY A 163 -1.42 -4.03 -4.86
N LEU A 164 -1.37 -4.89 -3.82
CA LEU A 164 -2.55 -5.28 -3.05
C LEU A 164 -3.18 -4.08 -2.33
N ARG A 165 -2.35 -3.21 -1.70
CA ARG A 165 -2.79 -1.98 -1.05
C ARG A 165 -3.37 -0.97 -2.04
N HIS A 166 -2.74 -0.76 -3.21
CA HIS A 166 -3.30 0.08 -4.26
C HIS A 166 -4.63 -0.49 -4.77
N GLY A 167 -4.72 -1.82 -4.91
CA GLY A 167 -5.97 -2.50 -5.25
C GLY A 167 -7.09 -2.29 -4.23
N PHE A 168 -6.77 -2.16 -2.93
CA PHE A 168 -7.74 -1.75 -1.91
C PHE A 168 -8.26 -0.33 -2.19
N GLY A 169 -7.38 0.63 -2.43
CA GLY A 169 -7.77 2.01 -2.74
C GLY A 169 -8.64 2.11 -3.99
N VAL A 170 -8.24 1.46 -5.10
CA VAL A 170 -9.01 1.42 -6.36
C VAL A 170 -10.38 0.76 -6.15
N ALA A 171 -10.45 -0.37 -5.44
CA ALA A 171 -11.71 -1.05 -5.19
C ALA A 171 -12.72 -0.17 -4.43
N HIS A 172 -12.25 0.57 -3.43
CA HIS A 172 -13.10 1.50 -2.69
C HIS A 172 -13.50 2.73 -3.51
N ALA A 173 -12.58 3.29 -4.31
CA ALA A 173 -12.89 4.40 -5.21
C ALA A 173 -13.95 4.00 -6.24
N THR A 174 -13.84 2.79 -6.84
CA THR A 174 -14.84 2.24 -7.77
C THR A 174 -16.21 2.07 -7.12
N GLN A 175 -16.27 1.75 -5.82
CA GLN A 175 -17.51 1.67 -5.05
C GLN A 175 -18.00 3.04 -4.54
N LYS A 176 -17.41 4.15 -5.00
CA LYS A 176 -17.74 5.51 -4.62
C LYS A 176 -17.59 5.79 -3.11
N THR A 177 -16.73 5.05 -2.42
CA THR A 177 -16.37 5.37 -1.03
C THR A 177 -15.78 6.79 -0.98
N PRO A 178 -16.21 7.65 -0.07
CA PRO A 178 -15.68 9.01 0.07
C PRO A 178 -14.16 9.00 0.22
N LEU A 179 -13.46 9.87 -0.53
CA LEU A 179 -12.00 9.89 -0.63
C LEU A 179 -11.32 10.08 0.73
N ASN A 180 -11.91 10.89 1.61
CA ASN A 180 -11.42 11.11 2.97
C ASN A 180 -11.46 9.83 3.84
N LEU A 181 -12.41 8.92 3.62
CA LEU A 181 -12.44 7.61 4.28
C LEU A 181 -11.32 6.72 3.75
N ILE A 182 -11.13 6.64 2.43
CA ILE A 182 -10.05 5.87 1.81
C ILE A 182 -8.71 6.40 2.33
N GLN A 183 -8.50 7.72 2.37
CA GLN A 183 -7.31 8.36 2.92
C GLN A 183 -7.05 7.94 4.37
N ARG A 184 -8.08 8.01 5.21
CA ARG A 184 -8.01 7.64 6.63
C ARG A 184 -7.66 6.17 6.80
N TRP A 185 -8.36 5.25 6.11
CA TRP A 185 -8.11 3.81 6.21
C TRP A 185 -6.72 3.40 5.74
N LEU A 186 -6.25 4.02 4.67
CA LEU A 186 -4.88 3.78 4.19
C LEU A 186 -3.82 4.48 5.06
N GLY A 187 -4.16 5.50 5.84
CA GLY A 187 -3.21 6.27 6.64
C GLY A 187 -2.27 7.09 5.77
N HIS A 188 -2.83 7.76 4.74
CA HIS A 188 -2.10 8.72 3.93
C HIS A 188 -2.02 10.07 4.63
N ALA A 189 -0.83 10.65 4.72
CA ALA A 189 -0.62 11.96 5.33
C ALA A 189 -1.18 13.11 4.46
N SER A 190 -1.11 12.97 3.13
CA SER A 190 -1.68 13.91 2.14
C SER A 190 -2.85 13.28 1.40
N SER A 191 -3.85 14.10 1.07
CA SER A 191 -4.96 13.76 0.19
C SER A 191 -4.48 13.45 -1.24
N ASP A 192 -3.40 14.08 -1.70
CA ASP A 192 -2.86 13.91 -3.05
C ASP A 192 -2.44 12.46 -3.30
N THR A 193 -1.84 11.82 -2.30
CA THR A 193 -1.54 10.38 -2.35
C THR A 193 -2.78 9.51 -2.50
N THR A 194 -3.98 10.02 -2.19
CA THR A 194 -5.24 9.27 -2.29
C THR A 194 -6.02 9.62 -3.56
N LYS A 195 -5.85 10.84 -4.09
CA LYS A 195 -6.49 11.29 -5.34
C LYS A 195 -6.16 10.38 -6.52
N ILE A 196 -4.99 9.74 -6.54
CA ILE A 196 -4.58 8.79 -7.56
C ILE A 196 -5.59 7.65 -7.79
N TYR A 197 -6.39 7.30 -6.78
CA TYR A 197 -7.41 6.26 -6.94
C TYR A 197 -8.65 6.74 -7.69
N LEU A 198 -8.81 8.04 -7.87
CA LEU A 198 -9.82 8.63 -8.75
C LEU A 198 -9.42 8.51 -10.23
N ASP A 199 -8.11 8.37 -10.50
CA ASP A 199 -7.55 8.19 -11.84
C ASP A 199 -7.46 6.70 -12.22
N ALA A 200 -8.36 5.87 -11.65
CA ALA A 200 -8.44 4.44 -11.97
C ALA A 200 -8.72 4.25 -13.47
N VAL A 201 -7.82 3.55 -14.16
CA VAL A 201 -7.85 3.35 -15.62
C VAL A 201 -8.09 1.87 -15.93
N GLY A 202 -8.76 1.59 -17.03
CA GLY A 202 -9.00 0.23 -17.52
C GLY A 202 -10.44 -0.21 -17.35
N LYS A 203 -10.67 -1.40 -16.77
CA LYS A 203 -12.03 -1.91 -16.60
C LYS A 203 -12.85 -1.04 -15.66
N GLU A 204 -12.24 -0.62 -14.56
CA GLU A 204 -12.86 0.23 -13.55
C GLU A 204 -13.31 1.57 -14.15
N GLU A 205 -12.46 2.21 -14.95
CA GLU A 205 -12.80 3.46 -15.66
C GLU A 205 -13.94 3.24 -16.65
N ARG A 206 -13.89 2.16 -17.44
CA ARG A 206 -14.97 1.81 -18.37
C ARG A 206 -16.29 1.53 -17.64
N ASP A 207 -16.24 0.94 -16.45
CA ASP A 207 -17.45 0.70 -15.66
C ASP A 207 -18.05 2.00 -15.11
N PHE A 208 -17.24 3.04 -14.88
CA PHE A 208 -17.74 4.39 -14.61
C PHE A 208 -18.37 5.01 -15.86
N ALA A 209 -17.69 4.96 -16.99
CA ALA A 209 -18.16 5.56 -18.24
C ALA A 209 -19.49 4.96 -18.69
N LYS A 210 -19.69 3.65 -18.58
CA LYS A 210 -20.94 2.94 -18.93
C LYS A 210 -22.20 3.41 -18.19
N ARG A 211 -22.04 4.19 -17.13
CA ARG A 211 -23.18 4.75 -16.39
C ARG A 211 -23.83 5.94 -17.10
N LEU A 212 -23.16 6.46 -18.12
CA LEU A 212 -23.60 7.61 -18.92
C LEU A 212 -24.24 7.20 -20.25
N TRP A 213 -24.07 5.96 -20.68
CA TRP A 213 -24.70 5.39 -21.90
C TRP A 213 -25.28 3.99 -21.65
#